data_38fce2863f1f0726a155b92740bfd7be
#
_entry.id   38fce2863f1f0726a155b92740bfd7be
#
_cell.length_a   1.000
_cell.length_b   1.000
_cell.length_c   1.000
_cell.angle_alpha   90.00
_cell.angle_beta   90.00
_cell.angle_gamma   90.00
#
_symmetry.space_group_name_H-M   'P 1'
#
loop_
_entity.id
_entity.type
_entity.pdbx_description
1 polymer ?
#
loop_
_entity_poly.entity_id
_entity_poly.type
_entity_poly.pdbx_seq_one_letter_code
_entity_poly.pdbx_strand_id
1 'polypeptide(L)'
;DFFDFIHIVEENNLEKRYIATLDFCFDAARLRQAMITDQLSWAELKSPAILVVPVWNGPDGARAWHKDNKWIAGWWKTIEGYDGLLSFRKLNRNLINERQFRGEDLALANPSKLTKAASLVRAEQVLVVMASLDYHGSKPLVTVTARLFDKNGKMIADILHADQVTLENATSRDLGIIRQKIVEKMDASWHLA
;
A
#
# COMPACT_ATOMS: atom_id res chain seq x y z
N ASP A 1 -17.84 22.53 0.34
CA ASP A 1 -16.84 22.48 1.42
C ASP A 1 -16.11 21.15 1.32
N PHE A 2 -14.77 21.22 1.19
CA PHE A 2 -13.89 20.03 1.07
C PHE A 2 -13.29 19.63 2.41
N PHE A 3 -13.45 20.49 3.41
CA PHE A 3 -12.89 20.26 4.74
C PHE A 3 -13.94 19.62 5.64
N ASP A 4 -13.54 18.50 6.28
CA ASP A 4 -14.36 17.88 7.32
C ASP A 4 -14.19 18.65 8.64
N PHE A 5 -12.96 19.01 8.98
CA PHE A 5 -12.66 19.90 10.10
C PHE A 5 -11.26 20.50 10.00
N ILE A 6 -11.05 21.59 10.74
CA ILE A 6 -9.75 22.21 10.93
C ILE A 6 -9.49 22.18 12.44
N HIS A 7 -8.36 21.63 12.84
CA HIS A 7 -7.95 21.57 14.23
C HIS A 7 -6.70 22.41 14.44
N ILE A 8 -6.76 23.31 15.44
CA ILE A 8 -5.58 24.08 15.85
C ILE A 8 -4.75 23.19 16.77
N VAL A 9 -3.56 22.80 16.31
CA VAL A 9 -2.65 21.92 17.06
C VAL A 9 -1.82 22.71 18.05
N GLU A 10 -1.38 23.90 17.65
CA GLU A 10 -0.52 24.75 18.45
C GLU A 10 -0.75 26.22 18.10
N GLU A 11 -0.86 27.05 19.12
CA GLU A 11 -0.90 28.50 18.99
C GLU A 11 0.24 29.14 19.78
N ASN A 12 0.94 30.06 19.16
CA ASN A 12 2.03 30.77 19.81
C ASN A 12 1.95 32.28 19.48
N ASN A 13 1.85 33.11 20.53
CA ASN A 13 1.80 34.55 20.38
C ASN A 13 3.15 35.15 20.81
N LEU A 14 3.99 35.41 19.82
CA LEU A 14 5.25 36.09 20.01
C LEU A 14 5.03 37.58 19.73
N GLU A 15 5.47 38.46 20.62
CA GLU A 15 5.31 39.94 20.75
C GLU A 15 4.91 40.75 19.48
N LYS A 16 5.14 40.24 18.28
CA LYS A 16 4.79 40.87 16.99
C LYS A 16 4.30 39.89 15.92
N ARG A 17 4.18 38.61 16.23
CA ARG A 17 3.76 37.57 15.28
C ARG A 17 2.87 36.53 15.95
N TYR A 18 1.79 36.22 15.31
CA TYR A 18 0.94 35.08 15.66
C TYR A 18 1.32 33.90 14.78
N ILE A 19 1.65 32.77 15.38
CA ILE A 19 1.99 31.52 14.68
C ILE A 19 0.98 30.47 15.14
N ALA A 20 0.31 29.83 14.22
CA ALA A 20 -0.57 28.70 14.50
C ALA A 20 -0.20 27.53 13.61
N THR A 21 -0.17 26.34 14.19
CA THR A 21 -0.09 25.08 13.46
C THR A 21 -1.50 24.52 13.35
N LEU A 22 -1.95 24.27 12.11
CA LEU A 22 -3.30 23.81 11.81
C LEU A 22 -3.24 22.44 11.16
N ASP A 23 -4.03 21.51 11.67
CA ASP A 23 -4.32 20.25 10.98
C ASP A 23 -5.60 20.39 10.17
N PHE A 24 -5.49 20.09 8.89
CA PHE A 24 -6.62 20.07 7.98
C PHE A 24 -7.03 18.62 7.70
N CYS A 25 -8.28 18.30 7.96
CA CYS A 25 -8.87 17.05 7.54
C CYS A 25 -9.84 17.30 6.39
N PHE A 26 -9.67 16.58 5.28
CA PHE A 26 -10.53 16.72 4.12
C PHE A 26 -10.90 15.35 3.54
N ASP A 27 -12.09 15.28 2.97
CA ASP A 27 -12.56 14.11 2.25
C ASP A 27 -11.81 13.99 0.91
N ALA A 28 -10.95 12.98 0.81
CA ALA A 28 -10.12 12.74 -0.37
C ALA A 28 -10.96 12.45 -1.63
N ALA A 29 -12.11 11.81 -1.49
CA ALA A 29 -13.01 11.52 -2.62
C ALA A 29 -13.67 12.79 -3.14
N ARG A 30 -14.16 13.66 -2.23
CA ARG A 30 -14.71 14.97 -2.58
C ARG A 30 -13.67 15.90 -3.19
N LEU A 31 -12.46 15.92 -2.64
CA LEU A 31 -11.36 16.70 -3.21
C LEU A 31 -11.04 16.25 -4.62
N ARG A 32 -10.92 14.94 -4.85
CA ARG A 32 -10.71 14.37 -6.19
C ARG A 32 -11.82 14.78 -7.16
N GLN A 33 -13.08 14.65 -6.73
CA GLN A 33 -14.23 15.02 -7.57
C GLN A 33 -14.22 16.50 -7.94
N ALA A 34 -13.90 17.38 -7.00
CA ALA A 34 -13.78 18.81 -7.24
C ALA A 34 -12.66 19.13 -8.23
N MET A 35 -11.51 18.51 -8.08
CA MET A 35 -10.36 18.69 -8.99
C MET A 35 -10.70 18.26 -10.42
N ILE A 36 -11.48 17.18 -10.59
CA ILE A 36 -11.98 16.74 -11.90
C ILE A 36 -12.93 17.77 -12.48
N THR A 37 -13.87 18.27 -11.68
CA THR A 37 -14.91 19.21 -12.10
C THR A 37 -14.32 20.57 -12.48
N ASP A 38 -13.36 21.06 -11.70
CA ASP A 38 -12.76 22.39 -11.89
C ASP A 38 -11.56 22.38 -12.84
N GLN A 39 -11.28 21.24 -13.50
CA GLN A 39 -10.15 21.06 -14.42
C GLN A 39 -8.80 21.48 -13.81
N LEU A 40 -8.67 21.39 -12.49
CA LEU A 40 -7.40 21.67 -11.82
C LEU A 40 -6.32 20.73 -12.35
N SER A 41 -5.16 21.28 -12.65
CA SER A 41 -4.07 20.52 -13.25
C SER A 41 -3.58 19.40 -12.33
N TRP A 42 -3.93 18.16 -12.65
CA TRP A 42 -3.46 16.97 -11.96
C TRP A 42 -1.92 16.79 -12.01
N ALA A 43 -1.23 17.58 -12.83
CA ALA A 43 0.21 17.49 -12.99
C ALA A 43 0.96 17.77 -11.68
N GLU A 44 0.38 18.59 -10.80
CA GLU A 44 0.97 18.95 -9.50
C GLU A 44 0.61 17.99 -8.36
N LEU A 45 -0.45 17.18 -8.56
CA LEU A 45 -0.96 16.24 -7.54
C LEU A 45 -0.81 14.77 -7.95
N LYS A 46 0.07 14.50 -8.89
CA LYS A 46 0.25 13.15 -9.40
C LYS A 46 0.90 12.27 -8.34
N SER A 47 0.08 11.47 -7.64
CA SER A 47 0.65 10.42 -6.80
C SER A 47 1.48 9.46 -7.64
N PRO A 48 2.61 8.98 -7.13
CA PRO A 48 3.40 8.00 -7.85
C PRO A 48 2.57 6.75 -8.13
N ALA A 49 2.74 6.19 -9.31
CA ALA A 49 2.11 4.91 -9.64
C ALA A 49 2.78 3.81 -8.80
N ILE A 50 1.99 3.09 -8.01
CA ILE A 50 2.45 2.08 -7.05
C ILE A 50 2.06 0.69 -7.54
N LEU A 51 3.04 -0.14 -7.90
CA LEU A 51 2.80 -1.54 -8.16
C LEU A 51 2.61 -2.29 -6.83
N VAL A 52 1.46 -2.93 -6.64
CA VAL A 52 1.25 -3.81 -5.49
C VAL A 52 1.66 -5.23 -5.84
N VAL A 53 2.52 -5.81 -5.01
CA VAL A 53 3.04 -7.18 -5.13
C VAL A 53 2.64 -7.98 -3.89
N PRO A 54 1.47 -8.64 -3.91
CA PRO A 54 1.06 -9.49 -2.81
C PRO A 54 1.79 -10.83 -2.87
N VAL A 55 2.39 -11.21 -1.74
CA VAL A 55 3.11 -12.48 -1.57
C VAL A 55 2.48 -13.26 -0.43
N TRP A 56 2.23 -14.53 -0.66
CA TRP A 56 1.90 -15.51 0.37
C TRP A 56 3.09 -16.44 0.57
N ASN A 57 3.63 -16.49 1.76
CA ASN A 57 4.70 -17.40 2.13
C ASN A 57 4.15 -18.48 3.08
N GLY A 58 3.93 -19.66 2.54
CA GLY A 58 3.34 -20.81 3.25
C GLY A 58 4.28 -22.01 3.28
N PRO A 59 3.81 -23.18 3.76
CA PRO A 59 4.62 -24.39 3.85
C PRO A 59 5.22 -24.84 2.51
N ASP A 60 4.52 -24.55 1.41
CA ASP A 60 4.96 -24.89 0.04
C ASP A 60 5.84 -23.81 -0.60
N GLY A 61 6.35 -22.86 0.18
CA GLY A 61 7.15 -21.73 -0.27
C GLY A 61 6.33 -20.47 -0.61
N ALA A 62 7.05 -19.46 -1.10
CA ALA A 62 6.45 -18.15 -1.40
C ALA A 62 5.77 -18.15 -2.78
N ARG A 63 4.55 -17.62 -2.83
CA ARG A 63 3.72 -17.52 -4.05
C ARG A 63 3.21 -16.09 -4.21
N ALA A 64 3.29 -15.52 -5.40
CA ALA A 64 2.92 -14.13 -5.64
C ALA A 64 1.70 -13.92 -6.56
N TRP A 65 1.34 -14.90 -7.40
CA TRP A 65 0.40 -14.65 -8.50
C TRP A 65 -0.81 -15.59 -8.51
N HIS A 66 -0.94 -16.45 -7.52
CA HIS A 66 -1.98 -17.46 -7.46
C HIS A 66 -3.34 -16.88 -7.05
N LYS A 67 -4.28 -16.87 -7.99
CA LYS A 67 -5.64 -16.34 -7.78
C LYS A 67 -6.44 -17.06 -6.69
N ASP A 68 -6.13 -18.32 -6.44
CA ASP A 68 -6.85 -19.16 -5.46
C ASP A 68 -6.42 -18.84 -4.01
N ASN A 69 -5.34 -18.08 -3.84
CA ASN A 69 -4.90 -17.65 -2.54
C ASN A 69 -5.71 -16.43 -2.07
N LYS A 70 -6.37 -16.56 -0.91
CA LYS A 70 -7.25 -15.51 -0.34
C LYS A 70 -6.53 -14.19 -0.08
N TRP A 71 -5.25 -14.22 0.30
CA TRP A 71 -4.44 -13.02 0.50
C TRP A 71 -4.24 -12.27 -0.81
N ILE A 72 -3.74 -12.96 -1.81
CA ILE A 72 -3.44 -12.40 -3.14
C ILE A 72 -4.72 -11.89 -3.82
N ALA A 73 -5.77 -12.73 -3.86
CA ALA A 73 -7.05 -12.35 -4.46
C ALA A 73 -7.71 -11.16 -3.74
N GLY A 74 -7.56 -11.09 -2.42
CA GLY A 74 -8.07 -9.98 -1.62
C GLY A 74 -7.42 -8.64 -1.96
N TRP A 75 -6.13 -8.63 -2.28
CA TRP A 75 -5.44 -7.41 -2.71
C TRP A 75 -5.98 -6.87 -4.04
N TRP A 76 -6.32 -7.75 -4.99
CA TRP A 76 -6.91 -7.31 -6.24
C TRP A 76 -8.26 -6.62 -6.03
N LYS A 77 -9.09 -7.15 -5.15
CA LYS A 77 -10.37 -6.52 -4.77
C LYS A 77 -10.16 -5.18 -4.05
N THR A 78 -9.16 -5.11 -3.15
CA THR A 78 -8.82 -3.86 -2.44
C THR A 78 -8.39 -2.77 -3.41
N ILE A 79 -7.53 -3.09 -4.38
CA ILE A 79 -7.06 -2.13 -5.39
C ILE A 79 -8.20 -1.70 -6.33
N GLU A 80 -9.05 -2.63 -6.77
CA GLU A 80 -10.16 -2.34 -7.67
C GLU A 80 -11.26 -1.49 -7.01
N GLY A 81 -11.43 -1.63 -5.69
CA GLY A 81 -12.39 -0.84 -4.91
C GLY A 81 -11.80 0.43 -4.27
N TYR A 82 -10.53 0.73 -4.53
CA TYR A 82 -9.89 1.89 -3.94
C TYR A 82 -10.21 3.16 -4.75
N ASP A 83 -10.76 4.16 -4.07
CA ASP A 83 -11.16 5.47 -4.63
C ASP A 83 -10.35 6.66 -4.08
N GLY A 84 -9.31 6.42 -3.29
CA GLY A 84 -8.42 7.44 -2.72
C GLY A 84 -7.44 8.07 -3.73
N LEU A 85 -6.46 8.80 -3.22
CA LEU A 85 -5.51 9.59 -4.04
C LEU A 85 -4.37 8.76 -4.64
N LEU A 86 -4.05 7.58 -4.10
CA LEU A 86 -2.95 6.76 -4.58
C LEU A 86 -3.28 6.07 -5.91
N SER A 87 -2.29 5.97 -6.79
CA SER A 87 -2.43 5.29 -8.08
C SER A 87 -1.89 3.87 -8.01
N PHE A 88 -2.71 2.93 -7.57
CA PHE A 88 -2.31 1.52 -7.52
C PHE A 88 -2.32 0.86 -8.90
N ARG A 89 -1.33 0.01 -9.12
CA ARG A 89 -1.16 -0.80 -10.33
C ARG A 89 -1.09 -2.28 -9.95
N LYS A 90 -1.58 -3.14 -10.85
CA LYS A 90 -1.40 -4.59 -10.76
C LYS A 90 -0.69 -5.11 -12.00
N LEU A 91 0.16 -6.13 -11.83
CA LEU A 91 0.69 -6.85 -12.98
C LEU A 91 -0.41 -7.72 -13.59
N ASN A 92 -0.63 -7.53 -14.88
CA ASN A 92 -1.51 -8.43 -15.62
C ASN A 92 -0.84 -9.81 -15.73
N ARG A 93 -1.58 -10.89 -15.46
CA ARG A 93 -1.10 -12.27 -15.54
C ARG A 93 -0.45 -12.61 -16.88
N ASN A 94 -0.92 -12.03 -17.97
CA ASN A 94 -0.36 -12.21 -19.31
C ASN A 94 1.06 -11.63 -19.48
N LEU A 95 1.44 -10.70 -18.60
CA LEU A 95 2.79 -10.10 -18.58
C LEU A 95 3.73 -10.83 -17.63
N ILE A 96 3.20 -11.80 -16.83
CA ILE A 96 3.95 -12.50 -15.81
C ILE A 96 4.50 -13.80 -16.39
N ASN A 97 5.80 -13.85 -16.51
CA ASN A 97 6.51 -15.13 -16.61
C ASN A 97 6.84 -15.58 -15.18
N GLU A 98 6.12 -16.59 -14.66
CA GLU A 98 6.30 -17.11 -13.29
C GLU A 98 7.73 -17.56 -13.01
N ARG A 99 8.48 -18.03 -14.03
CA ARG A 99 9.91 -18.36 -13.91
C ARG A 99 10.78 -17.13 -13.69
N GLN A 100 10.30 -15.96 -14.13
CA GLN A 100 11.03 -14.70 -14.06
C GLN A 100 10.73 -13.94 -12.76
N PHE A 101 9.52 -14.11 -12.22
CA PHE A 101 9.03 -13.46 -10.99
C PHE A 101 8.60 -14.53 -9.98
N ARG A 102 9.58 -15.27 -9.45
CA ARG A 102 9.32 -16.28 -8.42
C ARG A 102 8.84 -15.60 -7.13
N GLY A 103 7.96 -16.29 -6.41
CA GLY A 103 7.46 -15.79 -5.14
C GLY A 103 8.59 -15.54 -4.13
N GLU A 104 9.61 -16.41 -4.10
CA GLU A 104 10.78 -16.28 -3.21
C GLU A 104 11.57 -14.99 -3.51
N ASP A 105 11.85 -14.69 -4.78
CA ASP A 105 12.57 -13.48 -5.17
C ASP A 105 11.81 -12.21 -4.73
N LEU A 106 10.49 -12.25 -4.81
CA LEU A 106 9.63 -11.12 -4.43
C LEU A 106 9.46 -11.02 -2.91
N ALA A 107 9.39 -12.16 -2.21
CA ALA A 107 9.37 -12.21 -0.74
C ALA A 107 10.66 -11.61 -0.15
N LEU A 108 11.81 -11.90 -0.77
CA LEU A 108 13.11 -11.33 -0.40
C LEU A 108 13.32 -9.91 -0.92
N ALA A 109 12.32 -9.32 -1.59
CA ALA A 109 12.39 -7.99 -2.19
C ALA A 109 13.63 -7.80 -3.08
N ASN A 110 13.92 -8.80 -3.94
CA ASN A 110 15.07 -8.74 -4.84
C ASN A 110 15.00 -7.50 -5.75
N PRO A 111 15.95 -6.53 -5.64
CA PRO A 111 15.87 -5.24 -6.32
C PRO A 111 15.69 -5.36 -7.83
N SER A 112 16.44 -6.26 -8.49
CA SER A 112 16.37 -6.43 -9.94
C SER A 112 14.99 -6.93 -10.41
N LYS A 113 14.33 -7.76 -9.58
CA LYS A 113 12.99 -8.28 -9.88
C LYS A 113 11.93 -7.20 -9.65
N LEU A 114 12.06 -6.41 -8.57
CA LEU A 114 11.16 -5.30 -8.30
C LEU A 114 11.25 -4.23 -9.38
N THR A 115 12.46 -3.80 -9.77
CA THR A 115 12.69 -2.86 -10.86
C THR A 115 12.06 -3.35 -12.17
N LYS A 116 12.24 -4.62 -12.51
CA LYS A 116 11.66 -5.19 -13.71
C LYS A 116 10.13 -5.25 -13.65
N ALA A 117 9.56 -5.65 -12.50
CA ALA A 117 8.13 -5.68 -12.30
C ALA A 117 7.52 -4.27 -12.41
N ALA A 118 8.13 -3.27 -11.78
CA ALA A 118 7.72 -1.88 -11.85
C ALA A 118 7.71 -1.35 -13.30
N SER A 119 8.75 -1.64 -14.07
CA SER A 119 8.88 -1.19 -15.46
C SER A 119 7.78 -1.71 -16.37
N LEU A 120 7.30 -2.95 -16.16
CA LEU A 120 6.25 -3.56 -16.98
C LEU A 120 4.90 -2.82 -16.86
N VAL A 121 4.64 -2.14 -15.75
CA VAL A 121 3.41 -1.39 -15.52
C VAL A 121 3.65 0.12 -15.39
N ARG A 122 4.86 0.57 -15.66
CA ARG A 122 5.28 1.97 -15.52
C ARG A 122 5.00 2.50 -14.12
N ALA A 123 5.29 1.68 -13.10
CA ALA A 123 5.19 2.09 -11.71
C ALA A 123 6.48 2.79 -11.26
N GLU A 124 6.32 3.79 -10.42
CA GLU A 124 7.42 4.55 -9.80
C GLU A 124 7.82 3.98 -8.46
N GLN A 125 6.92 3.25 -7.83
CA GLN A 125 7.11 2.60 -6.55
C GLN A 125 6.56 1.17 -6.57
N VAL A 126 7.06 0.33 -5.66
CA VAL A 126 6.60 -1.05 -5.49
C VAL A 126 6.27 -1.29 -4.02
N LEU A 127 5.02 -1.62 -3.75
CA LEU A 127 4.56 -2.05 -2.44
C LEU A 127 4.56 -3.58 -2.38
N VAL A 128 5.51 -4.16 -1.65
CA VAL A 128 5.55 -5.60 -1.37
C VAL A 128 4.77 -5.86 -0.09
N VAL A 129 3.70 -6.64 -0.18
CA VAL A 129 2.81 -6.98 0.94
C VAL A 129 2.83 -8.49 1.14
N MET A 130 3.51 -8.93 2.19
CA MET A 130 3.74 -10.34 2.44
C MET A 130 2.94 -10.82 3.65
N ALA A 131 2.24 -11.94 3.48
CA ALA A 131 1.67 -12.71 4.56
C ALA A 131 2.42 -14.03 4.68
N SER A 132 3.05 -14.27 5.81
CA SER A 132 3.82 -15.48 6.12
C SER A 132 3.10 -16.34 7.15
N LEU A 133 3.00 -17.62 6.88
CA LEU A 133 2.51 -18.59 7.85
C LEU A 133 3.69 -19.09 8.72
N ASP A 134 3.66 -18.70 9.97
CA ASP A 134 4.66 -19.07 10.96
C ASP A 134 4.05 -20.00 12.00
N TYR A 135 4.85 -20.94 12.52
CA TYR A 135 4.43 -21.84 13.58
C TYR A 135 5.15 -21.47 14.88
N HIS A 136 4.42 -20.83 15.80
CA HIS A 136 4.90 -20.62 17.16
C HIS A 136 4.29 -21.66 18.10
N GLY A 137 5.04 -22.74 18.35
CA GLY A 137 4.53 -23.88 19.11
C GLY A 137 3.44 -24.63 18.35
N SER A 138 2.29 -24.85 19.00
CA SER A 138 1.15 -25.59 18.40
C SER A 138 0.16 -24.72 17.63
N LYS A 139 0.32 -23.38 17.67
CA LYS A 139 -0.63 -22.46 17.02
C LYS A 139 0.01 -21.78 15.80
N PRO A 140 -0.53 -22.03 14.61
CA PRO A 140 -0.07 -21.33 13.41
C PRO A 140 -0.51 -19.87 13.46
N LEU A 141 0.43 -18.96 13.16
CA LEU A 141 0.23 -17.53 13.06
C LEU A 141 0.47 -17.06 11.62
N VAL A 142 -0.33 -16.13 11.16
CA VAL A 142 -0.08 -15.39 9.92
C VAL A 142 0.51 -14.03 10.29
N THR A 143 1.77 -13.82 9.93
CA THR A 143 2.47 -12.54 10.10
C THR A 143 2.40 -11.76 8.79
N VAL A 144 1.94 -10.53 8.85
CA VAL A 144 1.81 -9.65 7.68
C VAL A 144 2.82 -8.51 7.78
N THR A 145 3.55 -8.28 6.69
CA THR A 145 4.46 -7.14 6.54
C THR A 145 4.15 -6.37 5.26
N ALA A 146 4.42 -5.06 5.23
CA ALA A 146 4.28 -4.23 4.05
C ALA A 146 5.44 -3.26 3.93
N ARG A 147 6.16 -3.31 2.82
CA ARG A 147 7.35 -2.51 2.55
C ARG A 147 7.24 -1.81 1.21
N LEU A 148 7.60 -0.53 1.19
CA LEU A 148 7.59 0.31 0.01
C LEU A 148 9.01 0.47 -0.54
N PHE A 149 9.16 0.29 -1.83
CA PHE A 149 10.41 0.42 -2.57
C PHE A 149 10.27 1.43 -3.70
N ASP A 150 11.34 2.11 -4.07
CA ASP A 150 11.39 2.91 -5.29
C ASP A 150 11.48 2.00 -6.55
N LYS A 151 11.40 2.61 -7.72
CA LYS A 151 11.53 1.91 -9.01
C LYS A 151 12.87 1.20 -9.21
N ASN A 152 13.90 1.53 -8.43
CA ASN A 152 15.22 0.92 -8.48
C ASN A 152 15.36 -0.24 -7.46
N GLY A 153 14.31 -0.52 -6.69
CA GLY A 153 14.30 -1.56 -5.69
C GLY A 153 14.94 -1.17 -4.35
N LYS A 154 15.18 0.12 -4.11
CA LYS A 154 15.64 0.63 -2.81
C LYS A 154 14.44 0.80 -1.89
N MET A 155 14.50 0.29 -0.67
CA MET A 155 13.46 0.47 0.33
C MET A 155 13.31 1.94 0.71
N ILE A 156 12.08 2.47 0.62
CA ILE A 156 11.69 3.83 0.98
C ILE A 156 11.12 3.85 2.40
N ALA A 157 10.21 2.90 2.68
CA ALA A 157 9.51 2.86 3.96
C ALA A 157 9.10 1.44 4.36
N ASP A 158 9.03 1.20 5.67
CA ASP A 158 8.41 0.04 6.28
C ASP A 158 6.99 0.43 6.74
N ILE A 159 6.00 0.22 5.88
CA ILE A 159 4.61 0.67 6.07
C ILE A 159 3.94 -0.11 7.21
N LEU A 160 4.19 -1.43 7.26
CA LEU A 160 3.73 -2.31 8.32
C LEU A 160 4.85 -3.29 8.66
N HIS A 161 5.51 -3.08 9.80
CA HIS A 161 6.63 -3.92 10.22
C HIS A 161 6.20 -5.36 10.49
N ALA A 162 5.18 -5.54 11.32
CA ALA A 162 4.53 -6.83 11.53
C ALA A 162 3.13 -6.64 12.13
N ASP A 163 2.15 -7.37 11.61
CA ASP A 163 0.84 -7.56 12.23
C ASP A 163 0.55 -9.06 12.21
N GLN A 164 -0.07 -9.58 13.27
CA GLN A 164 -0.24 -11.01 13.44
C GLN A 164 -1.69 -11.39 13.71
N VAL A 165 -2.13 -12.43 13.02
CA VAL A 165 -3.43 -13.06 13.27
C VAL A 165 -3.25 -14.59 13.40
N THR A 166 -4.03 -15.23 14.27
CA THR A 166 -4.04 -16.70 14.32
C THR A 166 -4.62 -17.26 13.02
N LEU A 167 -4.15 -18.40 12.56
CA LEU A 167 -4.66 -19.01 11.32
C LEU A 167 -6.16 -19.31 11.40
N GLU A 168 -6.66 -19.66 12.58
CA GLU A 168 -8.08 -19.87 12.83
C GLU A 168 -8.90 -18.60 12.56
N ASN A 169 -8.33 -17.44 12.87
CA ASN A 169 -8.92 -16.12 12.66
C ASN A 169 -8.49 -15.46 11.34
N ALA A 170 -7.58 -16.07 10.57
CA ALA A 170 -7.16 -15.56 9.27
C ALA A 170 -8.26 -15.74 8.21
N THR A 171 -9.47 -15.30 8.55
CA THR A 171 -10.61 -15.24 7.64
C THR A 171 -10.36 -14.18 6.57
N SER A 172 -11.14 -14.21 5.50
CA SER A 172 -11.08 -13.16 4.49
C SER A 172 -11.38 -11.77 5.05
N ARG A 173 -12.14 -11.69 6.17
CA ARG A 173 -12.47 -10.44 6.87
C ARG A 173 -11.24 -9.90 7.60
N ASP A 174 -10.54 -10.72 8.41
CA ASP A 174 -9.41 -10.27 9.21
C ASP A 174 -8.23 -9.84 8.31
N LEU A 175 -7.94 -10.63 7.28
CA LEU A 175 -6.98 -10.25 6.25
C LEU A 175 -7.43 -8.98 5.48
N GLY A 176 -8.74 -8.73 5.38
CA GLY A 176 -9.32 -7.51 4.82
C GLY A 176 -9.00 -6.28 5.67
N ILE A 177 -9.17 -6.38 6.98
CA ILE A 177 -8.86 -5.29 7.94
C ILE A 177 -7.37 -4.91 7.85
N ILE A 178 -6.47 -5.91 7.78
CA ILE A 178 -5.04 -5.63 7.67
C ILE A 178 -4.71 -4.94 6.33
N ARG A 179 -5.31 -5.37 5.22
CA ARG A 179 -5.13 -4.69 3.92
C ARG A 179 -5.58 -3.24 3.96
N GLN A 180 -6.75 -2.99 4.55
CA GLN A 180 -7.27 -1.64 4.72
C GLN A 180 -6.33 -0.77 5.56
N LYS A 181 -5.84 -1.28 6.69
CA LYS A 181 -4.85 -0.61 7.54
C LYS A 181 -3.56 -0.25 6.78
N ILE A 182 -3.10 -1.10 5.87
CA ILE A 182 -1.93 -0.81 5.03
C ILE A 182 -2.24 0.33 4.07
N VAL A 183 -3.39 0.31 3.41
CA VAL A 183 -3.81 1.38 2.48
C VAL A 183 -3.95 2.71 3.22
N GLU A 184 -4.60 2.73 4.38
CA GLU A 184 -4.75 3.94 5.22
C GLU A 184 -3.40 4.51 5.65
N LYS A 185 -2.44 3.66 6.02
CA LYS A 185 -1.08 4.11 6.34
C LYS A 185 -0.35 4.66 5.11
N MET A 186 -0.57 4.09 3.93
CA MET A 186 -0.03 4.62 2.68
C MET A 186 -0.62 5.99 2.36
N ASP A 187 -1.94 6.16 2.50
CA ASP A 187 -2.62 7.45 2.31
C ASP A 187 -2.10 8.51 3.30
N ALA A 188 -1.97 8.15 4.57
CA ALA A 188 -1.47 9.06 5.61
C ALA A 188 0.02 9.45 5.43
N SER A 189 0.82 8.58 4.81
CA SER A 189 2.24 8.83 4.54
C SER A 189 2.49 9.56 3.22
N TRP A 190 1.46 9.72 2.39
CA TRP A 190 1.57 10.43 1.14
C TRP A 190 1.51 11.93 1.38
N HIS A 191 2.63 12.61 1.15
CA HIS A 191 2.72 14.06 1.20
C HIS A 191 2.57 14.62 -0.20
N LEU A 192 1.71 15.63 -0.34
CA LEU A 192 1.68 16.51 -1.50
C LEU A 192 3.05 17.21 -1.53
N ALA A 193 3.90 16.82 -2.45
CA ALA A 193 5.22 17.44 -2.64
C ALA A 193 5.08 18.74 -3.42
#